data_cf106531b4d3487bf3f74dab91f360e1
#
_entry.id   cf106531b4d3487bf3f74dab91f360e1
#
_cell.length_a   1.000
_cell.length_b   1.000
_cell.length_c   1.000
_cell.angle_alpha   90.00
_cell.angle_beta   90.00
_cell.angle_gamma   90.00
#
_symmetry.space_group_name_H-M   'P 1'
#
loop_
_entity.id
_entity.type
_entity.pdbx_description
1 polymer ?
#
loop_
_entity_poly.entity_id
_entity_poly.type
_entity_poly.pdbx_seq_one_letter_code
_entity_poly.pdbx_strand_id
1 'polypeptide(L)'
;MLLAGEDWRRTFDAMQQEARRLETLPVYRVPQEKEAIRRFLAGEPVTREATQPWYDRVKTYVASGRSVGRVHIVRQPLSDYLRFEFEYYRHNVEAGEAIRILDVTNRPNPLDGVQDFWMFDRSRIVLMHYEPDGTQISREVYEGSPEPFREYQRIALAESVPFQEYVKGLVD
;
A
#
# COMPACT_ATOMS: atom_id res chain seq x y z
N MET A 1 15.39 -2.26 14.95
CA MET A 1 14.98 -3.69 15.00
C MET A 1 14.34 -4.07 13.70
N LEU A 2 14.80 -5.16 13.10
CA LEU A 2 14.21 -5.68 11.87
C LEU A 2 13.01 -6.59 12.18
N LEU A 3 11.96 -6.51 11.36
CA LEU A 3 10.74 -7.29 11.51
C LEU A 3 10.58 -8.28 10.36
N ALA A 4 10.34 -9.54 10.69
CA ALA A 4 10.07 -10.59 9.72
C ALA A 4 9.07 -11.60 10.28
N GLY A 5 8.44 -12.36 9.39
CA GLY A 5 7.55 -13.45 9.76
C GLY A 5 6.49 -13.06 10.79
N GLU A 6 6.47 -13.76 11.90
CA GLU A 6 5.46 -13.56 12.96
C GLU A 6 5.54 -12.19 13.62
N ASP A 7 6.75 -11.63 13.78
CA ASP A 7 6.89 -10.30 14.42
C ASP A 7 6.24 -9.22 13.55
N TRP A 8 6.37 -9.35 12.23
CA TRP A 8 5.67 -8.47 11.29
C TRP A 8 4.16 -8.62 11.43
N ARG A 9 3.67 -9.84 11.47
CA ARG A 9 2.24 -10.11 11.63
C ARG A 9 1.71 -9.56 12.96
N ARG A 10 2.45 -9.78 14.06
CA ARG A 10 2.09 -9.26 15.39
C ARG A 10 1.99 -7.75 15.42
N THR A 11 2.80 -7.05 14.62
CA THR A 11 2.74 -5.59 14.53
C THR A 11 1.36 -5.13 14.07
N PHE A 12 0.77 -5.81 13.07
CA PHE A 12 -0.59 -5.53 12.65
C PHE A 12 -1.62 -5.91 13.71
N ASP A 13 -1.47 -7.08 14.30
CA ASP A 13 -2.44 -7.58 15.28
C ASP A 13 -2.47 -6.71 16.55
N ALA A 14 -1.35 -6.07 16.88
CA ALA A 14 -1.22 -5.19 18.04
C ALA A 14 -1.82 -3.80 17.84
N MET A 15 -2.13 -3.38 16.59
CA MET A 15 -2.69 -2.05 16.39
C MET A 15 -4.06 -1.92 17.06
N GLN A 16 -4.32 -0.74 17.62
CA GLN A 16 -5.56 -0.46 18.35
C GLN A 16 -6.55 0.34 17.50
N GLN A 17 -6.07 1.17 16.60
CA GLN A 17 -6.91 2.10 15.84
C GLN A 17 -6.69 1.99 14.33
N GLU A 18 -5.46 2.16 13.86
CA GLU A 18 -5.21 2.26 12.43
C GLU A 18 -3.82 1.81 12.01
N ALA A 19 -3.74 1.34 10.76
CA ALA A 19 -2.49 1.10 10.05
C ALA A 19 -2.54 1.86 8.72
N ARG A 20 -1.53 2.67 8.44
CA ARG A 20 -1.45 3.51 7.23
C ARG A 20 -0.13 3.28 6.52
N ARG A 21 -0.21 3.09 5.20
CA ARG A 21 0.96 2.84 4.36
C ARG A 21 1.15 3.96 3.35
N LEU A 22 2.41 4.28 3.08
CA LEU A 22 2.81 5.03 1.90
C LEU A 22 3.56 4.09 0.96
N GLU A 23 3.13 4.03 -0.31
CA GLU A 23 3.78 3.30 -1.38
C GLU A 23 4.27 4.28 -2.44
N THR A 24 5.53 4.16 -2.85
CA THR A 24 6.17 5.13 -3.74
C THR A 24 6.72 4.50 -5.03
N LEU A 25 6.73 3.16 -5.13
CA LEU A 25 7.39 2.48 -6.24
C LEU A 25 6.40 2.07 -7.33
N PRO A 26 6.84 2.10 -8.61
CA PRO A 26 6.02 1.62 -9.72
C PRO A 26 6.00 0.09 -9.84
N VAL A 27 6.90 -0.59 -9.16
CA VAL A 27 7.00 -2.06 -9.19
C VAL A 27 7.40 -2.55 -7.81
N TYR A 28 6.70 -3.58 -7.34
CA TYR A 28 7.09 -4.36 -6.16
C TYR A 28 7.25 -5.81 -6.57
N ARG A 29 8.40 -6.42 -6.27
CA ARG A 29 8.66 -7.82 -6.58
C ARG A 29 8.31 -8.69 -5.39
N VAL A 30 7.07 -9.17 -5.38
CA VAL A 30 6.53 -10.04 -4.33
C VAL A 30 6.48 -11.47 -4.87
N PRO A 31 7.29 -12.41 -4.33
CA PRO A 31 7.36 -13.77 -4.88
C PRO A 31 6.00 -14.46 -4.96
N GLN A 32 5.11 -14.22 -4.00
CA GLN A 32 3.79 -14.83 -3.94
C GLN A 32 2.85 -14.32 -5.07
N GLU A 33 3.16 -13.19 -5.69
CA GLU A 33 2.36 -12.60 -6.76
C GLU A 33 2.79 -13.03 -8.15
N LYS A 34 3.92 -13.71 -8.28
CA LYS A 34 4.55 -14.00 -9.58
C LYS A 34 3.60 -14.72 -10.55
N GLU A 35 2.92 -15.75 -10.10
CA GLU A 35 1.98 -16.51 -10.93
C GLU A 35 0.74 -15.69 -11.30
N ALA A 36 0.20 -14.93 -10.35
CA ALA A 36 -0.97 -14.08 -10.58
C ALA A 36 -0.66 -12.99 -11.62
N ILE A 37 0.54 -12.39 -11.56
CA ILE A 37 0.99 -11.39 -12.55
C ILE A 37 1.11 -12.05 -13.93
N ARG A 38 1.71 -13.22 -14.01
CA ARG A 38 1.85 -13.96 -15.27
C ARG A 38 0.47 -14.19 -15.92
N ARG A 39 -0.50 -14.64 -15.15
CA ARG A 39 -1.86 -14.88 -15.62
C ARG A 39 -2.55 -13.58 -16.03
N PHE A 40 -2.37 -12.52 -15.26
CA PHE A 40 -2.93 -11.21 -15.60
C PHE A 40 -2.38 -10.70 -16.95
N LEU A 41 -1.08 -10.80 -17.16
CA LEU A 41 -0.45 -10.36 -18.41
C LEU A 41 -0.89 -11.24 -19.60
N ALA A 42 -1.35 -12.46 -19.35
CA ALA A 42 -1.94 -13.33 -20.36
C ALA A 42 -3.42 -13.04 -20.61
N GLY A 43 -3.99 -12.01 -19.97
CA GLY A 43 -5.39 -11.61 -20.17
C GLY A 43 -6.38 -12.26 -19.21
N GLU A 44 -5.92 -12.99 -18.21
CA GLU A 44 -6.82 -13.61 -17.24
C GLU A 44 -7.18 -12.60 -16.12
N PRO A 45 -8.40 -12.68 -15.58
CA PRO A 45 -8.81 -11.79 -14.49
C PRO A 45 -8.06 -12.14 -13.20
N VAL A 46 -7.81 -11.11 -12.37
CA VAL A 46 -7.30 -11.29 -11.01
C VAL A 46 -8.47 -11.58 -10.09
N THR A 47 -8.50 -12.78 -9.52
CA THR A 47 -9.59 -13.20 -8.64
C THR A 47 -9.35 -12.79 -7.19
N ARG A 48 -10.43 -12.79 -6.40
CA ARG A 48 -10.32 -12.53 -4.96
C ARG A 48 -9.43 -13.55 -4.25
N GLU A 49 -9.39 -14.79 -4.72
CA GLU A 49 -8.54 -15.84 -4.14
C GLU A 49 -7.05 -15.41 -4.09
N ALA A 50 -6.59 -14.69 -5.09
CA ALA A 50 -5.21 -14.23 -5.15
C ALA A 50 -4.85 -13.27 -4.01
N THR A 51 -5.82 -12.53 -3.47
CA THR A 51 -5.62 -11.57 -2.38
C THR A 51 -6.34 -12.00 -1.09
N GLN A 52 -6.89 -13.21 -1.03
CA GLN A 52 -7.78 -13.65 0.04
C GLN A 52 -7.20 -13.46 1.45
N PRO A 53 -5.93 -13.81 1.75
CA PRO A 53 -5.40 -13.64 3.10
C PRO A 53 -5.46 -12.19 3.59
N TRP A 54 -5.08 -11.24 2.75
CA TRP A 54 -5.14 -9.82 3.10
C TRP A 54 -6.58 -9.32 3.17
N TYR A 55 -7.41 -9.73 2.22
CA TYR A 55 -8.84 -9.42 2.19
C TYR A 55 -9.51 -9.80 3.54
N ASP A 56 -9.27 -11.02 4.00
CA ASP A 56 -9.84 -11.51 5.25
C ASP A 56 -9.32 -10.73 6.46
N ARG A 57 -8.04 -10.39 6.47
CA ARG A 57 -7.44 -9.60 7.55
C ARG A 57 -8.05 -8.20 7.61
N VAL A 58 -8.19 -7.53 6.49
CA VAL A 58 -8.82 -6.20 6.43
C VAL A 58 -10.24 -6.27 6.94
N LYS A 59 -11.03 -7.25 6.51
CA LYS A 59 -12.40 -7.44 7.00
C LYS A 59 -12.44 -7.60 8.51
N THR A 60 -11.52 -8.37 9.08
CA THR A 60 -11.43 -8.58 10.52
C THR A 60 -11.12 -7.29 11.26
N TYR A 61 -10.15 -6.53 10.77
CA TYR A 61 -9.80 -5.24 11.39
C TYR A 61 -10.98 -4.27 11.36
N VAL A 62 -11.61 -4.11 10.20
CA VAL A 62 -12.76 -3.22 10.03
C VAL A 62 -13.92 -3.63 10.94
N ALA A 63 -14.23 -4.92 11.01
CA ALA A 63 -15.29 -5.45 11.87
C ALA A 63 -15.03 -5.16 13.34
N SER A 64 -13.77 -5.02 13.76
CA SER A 64 -13.39 -4.69 15.14
C SER A 64 -13.27 -3.17 15.40
N GLY A 65 -13.65 -2.32 14.44
CA GLY A 65 -13.58 -0.87 14.58
C GLY A 65 -12.21 -0.26 14.27
N ARG A 66 -11.28 -1.07 13.75
CA ARG A 66 -9.96 -0.60 13.33
C ARG A 66 -9.97 -0.27 11.84
N SER A 67 -9.03 0.55 11.38
CA SER A 67 -8.96 0.91 9.96
C SER A 67 -7.58 0.64 9.37
N VAL A 68 -7.58 0.29 8.08
CA VAL A 68 -6.37 0.09 7.31
C VAL A 68 -6.48 0.91 6.03
N GLY A 69 -5.42 1.59 5.66
CA GLY A 69 -5.41 2.37 4.43
C GLY A 69 -4.02 2.56 3.89
N ARG A 70 -3.97 3.05 2.65
CA ARG A 70 -2.71 3.37 1.97
C ARG A 70 -2.89 4.51 1.00
N VAL A 71 -1.81 5.21 0.71
CA VAL A 71 -1.69 6.11 -0.42
C VAL A 71 -0.57 5.58 -1.30
N HIS A 72 -0.86 5.40 -2.59
CA HIS A 72 0.15 4.99 -3.57
C HIS A 72 0.44 6.19 -4.49
N ILE A 73 1.69 6.58 -4.55
CA ILE A 73 2.14 7.65 -5.46
C ILE A 73 2.43 7.02 -6.81
N VAL A 74 1.76 7.51 -7.86
CA VAL A 74 1.85 6.91 -9.19
C VAL A 74 2.17 7.96 -10.26
N ARG A 75 2.67 7.48 -11.41
CA ARG A 75 2.87 8.27 -12.63
C ARG A 75 2.28 7.51 -13.81
N GLN A 76 1.68 8.25 -14.74
CA GLN A 76 1.21 7.71 -16.00
C GLN A 76 2.35 7.69 -17.04
N PRO A 77 2.40 6.69 -17.95
CA PRO A 77 1.52 5.52 -17.98
C PRO A 77 1.82 4.55 -16.82
N LEU A 78 0.78 3.92 -16.30
CA LEU A 78 0.95 2.95 -15.23
C LEU A 78 1.81 1.76 -15.71
N SER A 79 2.69 1.28 -14.85
CA SER A 79 3.45 0.06 -15.12
C SER A 79 2.52 -1.16 -15.20
N ASP A 80 2.99 -2.24 -15.80
CA ASP A 80 2.24 -3.51 -15.80
C ASP A 80 1.92 -3.96 -14.38
N TYR A 81 2.89 -3.79 -13.46
CA TYR A 81 2.68 -4.13 -12.06
C TYR A 81 1.55 -3.33 -11.42
N LEU A 82 1.52 -2.01 -11.64
CA LEU A 82 0.47 -1.16 -11.07
C LEU A 82 -0.91 -1.49 -11.64
N ARG A 83 -1.00 -1.81 -12.93
CA ARG A 83 -2.26 -2.25 -13.53
C ARG A 83 -2.75 -3.54 -12.87
N PHE A 84 -1.83 -4.48 -12.59
CA PHE A 84 -2.12 -5.70 -11.86
C PHE A 84 -2.53 -5.40 -10.41
N GLU A 85 -1.75 -4.59 -9.70
CA GLU A 85 -2.00 -4.25 -8.29
C GLU A 85 -3.35 -3.52 -8.13
N PHE A 86 -3.75 -2.73 -9.13
CA PHE A 86 -5.05 -2.06 -9.10
C PHE A 86 -6.21 -3.07 -9.06
N GLU A 87 -6.05 -4.25 -9.66
CA GLU A 87 -7.05 -5.30 -9.53
C GLU A 87 -7.11 -5.84 -8.09
N TYR A 88 -5.96 -5.96 -7.42
CA TYR A 88 -5.93 -6.28 -5.98
C TYR A 88 -6.62 -5.18 -5.17
N TYR A 89 -6.37 -3.92 -5.50
CA TYR A 89 -6.98 -2.79 -4.80
C TYR A 89 -8.51 -2.82 -4.87
N ARG A 90 -9.09 -3.25 -5.99
CA ARG A 90 -10.54 -3.40 -6.12
C ARG A 90 -11.08 -4.33 -5.05
N HIS A 91 -10.45 -5.47 -4.86
CA HIS A 91 -10.85 -6.43 -3.84
C HIS A 91 -10.60 -5.91 -2.42
N ASN A 92 -9.47 -5.26 -2.21
CA ASN A 92 -9.11 -4.73 -0.89
C ASN A 92 -10.08 -3.62 -0.45
N VAL A 93 -10.50 -2.78 -1.38
CA VAL A 93 -11.52 -1.75 -1.12
C VAL A 93 -12.84 -2.37 -0.74
N GLU A 94 -13.24 -3.46 -1.40
CA GLU A 94 -14.45 -4.21 -1.02
C GLU A 94 -14.37 -4.75 0.40
N ALA A 95 -13.17 -5.14 0.85
CA ALA A 95 -12.94 -5.60 2.21
C ALA A 95 -13.00 -4.46 3.23
N GLY A 96 -12.87 -3.21 2.81
CA GLY A 96 -12.92 -2.02 3.65
C GLY A 96 -11.60 -1.27 3.78
N GLU A 97 -10.58 -1.61 2.99
CA GLU A 97 -9.32 -0.85 2.99
C GLU A 97 -9.53 0.52 2.34
N ALA A 98 -9.04 1.58 2.98
CA ALA A 98 -9.09 2.94 2.44
C ALA A 98 -7.86 3.17 1.54
N ILE A 99 -8.04 3.02 0.24
CA ILE A 99 -6.95 3.18 -0.73
C ILE A 99 -7.12 4.49 -1.48
N ARG A 100 -6.04 5.26 -1.58
CA ARG A 100 -6.00 6.55 -2.27
C ARG A 100 -4.82 6.59 -3.23
N ILE A 101 -4.97 7.35 -4.30
CA ILE A 101 -3.94 7.49 -5.34
C ILE A 101 -3.50 8.96 -5.40
N LEU A 102 -2.19 9.16 -5.33
CA LEU A 102 -1.55 10.45 -5.54
C LEU A 102 -0.82 10.41 -6.89
N ASP A 103 -1.47 10.96 -7.91
CA ASP A 103 -0.91 10.97 -9.27
C ASP A 103 -0.01 12.21 -9.42
N VAL A 104 1.26 11.97 -9.68
CA VAL A 104 2.26 13.02 -9.85
C VAL A 104 2.79 13.09 -11.29
N THR A 105 1.97 12.66 -12.26
CA THR A 105 2.34 12.68 -13.70
C THR A 105 2.69 14.08 -14.19
N ASN A 106 1.86 15.05 -13.86
CA ASN A 106 1.95 16.42 -14.39
C ASN A 106 2.14 17.47 -13.29
N ARG A 107 2.72 17.07 -12.18
CA ARG A 107 2.94 17.95 -11.03
C ARG A 107 4.18 17.50 -10.25
N PRO A 108 4.80 18.41 -9.46
CA PRO A 108 5.84 18.01 -8.55
C PRO A 108 5.29 17.00 -7.52
N ASN A 109 6.12 16.02 -7.15
CA ASN A 109 5.78 15.08 -6.09
C ASN A 109 5.97 15.78 -4.73
N PRO A 110 4.90 16.03 -3.96
CA PRO A 110 5.03 16.69 -2.66
C PRO A 110 5.76 15.85 -1.61
N LEU A 111 5.95 14.55 -1.88
CA LEU A 111 6.65 13.62 -1.02
C LEU A 111 7.91 13.05 -1.69
N ASP A 112 8.52 13.83 -2.58
CA ASP A 112 9.75 13.40 -3.25
C ASP A 112 10.85 13.09 -2.24
N GLY A 113 11.53 11.95 -2.43
CA GLY A 113 12.57 11.49 -1.51
C GLY A 113 12.09 10.76 -0.27
N VAL A 114 10.78 10.69 -0.03
CA VAL A 114 10.23 9.93 1.09
C VAL A 114 10.15 8.45 0.70
N GLN A 115 10.69 7.57 1.55
CA GLN A 115 10.61 6.13 1.32
C GLN A 115 9.30 5.53 1.80
N ASP A 116 9.01 4.32 1.36
CA ASP A 116 7.85 3.55 1.81
C ASP A 116 7.89 3.31 3.31
N PHE A 117 6.74 3.42 3.95
CA PHE A 117 6.60 3.11 5.37
C PHE A 117 5.19 2.65 5.71
N TRP A 118 5.07 1.98 6.85
CA TRP A 118 3.82 1.78 7.57
C TRP A 118 3.84 2.61 8.84
N MET A 119 2.70 3.16 9.19
CA MET A 119 2.50 3.85 10.47
C MET A 119 1.31 3.22 11.19
N PHE A 120 1.55 2.75 12.42
CA PHE A 120 0.55 2.09 13.25
C PHE A 120 0.16 3.02 14.40
N ASP A 121 -1.14 3.27 14.55
CA ASP A 121 -1.69 4.10 15.63
C ASP A 121 -1.00 5.48 15.75
N ARG A 122 -0.56 6.02 14.62
CA ARG A 122 0.11 7.33 14.50
C ARG A 122 1.40 7.44 15.31
N SER A 123 1.95 6.33 15.78
CA SER A 123 3.10 6.33 16.70
C SER A 123 4.21 5.37 16.30
N ARG A 124 3.90 4.18 15.86
CA ARG A 124 4.92 3.19 15.50
C ARG A 124 5.15 3.20 13.99
N ILE A 125 6.37 3.53 13.59
CA ILE A 125 6.76 3.60 12.19
C ILE A 125 7.61 2.38 11.84
N VAL A 126 7.30 1.75 10.72
CA VAL A 126 8.11 0.67 10.14
C VAL A 126 8.54 1.11 8.75
N LEU A 127 9.85 1.30 8.58
CA LEU A 127 10.44 1.64 7.29
C LEU A 127 10.50 0.39 6.43
N MET A 128 10.06 0.53 5.18
CA MET A 128 10.09 -0.54 4.19
C MET A 128 11.25 -0.29 3.25
N HIS A 129 12.24 -1.17 3.28
CA HIS A 129 13.45 -1.03 2.47
C HIS A 129 13.36 -1.92 1.23
N TYR A 130 13.60 -1.33 0.05
CA TYR A 130 13.52 -2.00 -1.23
C TYR A 130 14.76 -1.74 -2.07
N GLU A 131 15.14 -2.74 -2.88
CA GLU A 131 16.09 -2.54 -3.97
C GLU A 131 15.46 -1.66 -5.06
N PRO A 132 16.26 -1.06 -5.95
CA PRO A 132 15.71 -0.23 -7.03
C PRO A 132 14.71 -0.96 -7.93
N ASP A 133 14.79 -2.29 -8.04
CA ASP A 133 13.88 -3.09 -8.85
C ASP A 133 12.58 -3.47 -8.14
N GLY A 134 12.41 -3.04 -6.88
CA GLY A 134 11.22 -3.34 -6.08
C GLY A 134 11.32 -4.60 -5.22
N THR A 135 12.47 -5.26 -5.19
CA THR A 135 12.70 -6.40 -4.29
C THR A 135 12.83 -5.91 -2.86
N GLN A 136 12.06 -6.50 -1.95
CA GLN A 136 12.12 -6.12 -0.55
C GLN A 136 13.42 -6.57 0.10
N ILE A 137 14.09 -5.63 0.78
CA ILE A 137 15.31 -5.90 1.55
C ILE A 137 14.92 -6.26 2.99
N SER A 138 14.19 -5.37 3.66
CA SER A 138 13.88 -5.52 5.09
C SER A 138 12.76 -4.57 5.51
N ARG A 139 12.25 -4.82 6.72
CA ARG A 139 11.33 -3.93 7.44
C ARG A 139 11.99 -3.55 8.75
N GLU A 140 12.09 -2.28 9.01
CA GLU A 140 12.83 -1.76 10.16
C GLU A 140 11.95 -0.86 11.02
N VAL A 141 11.87 -1.16 12.33
CA VAL A 141 11.21 -0.25 13.27
C VAL A 141 12.04 1.01 13.39
N TYR A 142 11.41 2.15 13.10
CA TYR A 142 12.05 3.45 13.20
C TYR A 142 12.02 3.92 14.66
N GLU A 143 13.19 4.25 15.18
CA GLU A 143 13.38 4.60 16.60
C GLU A 143 13.29 6.11 16.87
N GLY A 144 13.10 6.93 15.84
CA GLY A 144 12.99 8.39 15.96
C GLY A 144 11.56 8.86 16.22
N SER A 145 11.38 10.18 16.13
CA SER A 145 10.07 10.79 16.30
C SER A 145 9.10 10.41 15.17
N PRO A 146 7.85 10.07 15.46
CA PRO A 146 6.85 9.82 14.42
C PRO A 146 6.34 11.10 13.73
N GLU A 147 6.68 12.28 14.22
CA GLU A 147 6.14 13.55 13.71
C GLU A 147 6.37 13.76 12.22
N PRO A 148 7.57 13.50 11.63
CA PRO A 148 7.73 13.65 10.19
C PRO A 148 6.77 12.75 9.39
N PHE A 149 6.52 11.53 9.87
CA PHE A 149 5.66 10.57 9.19
C PHE A 149 4.19 10.95 9.29
N ARG A 150 3.78 11.54 10.39
CA ARG A 150 2.43 12.12 10.52
C ARG A 150 2.23 13.23 9.49
N GLU A 151 3.25 14.06 9.29
CA GLU A 151 3.19 15.12 8.27
C GLU A 151 3.17 14.54 6.86
N TYR A 152 3.98 13.50 6.57
CA TYR A 152 3.91 12.81 5.27
C TYR A 152 2.52 12.26 5.02
N GLN A 153 1.90 11.64 6.03
CA GLN A 153 0.53 11.14 5.90
C GLN A 153 -0.46 12.27 5.64
N ARG A 154 -0.33 13.37 6.35
CA ARG A 154 -1.21 14.53 6.15
C ARG A 154 -1.14 15.04 4.70
N ILE A 155 0.07 15.19 4.17
CA ILE A 155 0.29 15.62 2.78
C ILE A 155 -0.29 14.58 1.81
N ALA A 156 0.00 13.30 2.03
CA ALA A 156 -0.49 12.22 1.18
C ALA A 156 -2.02 12.22 1.09
N LEU A 157 -2.70 12.35 2.22
CA LEU A 157 -4.16 12.38 2.26
C LEU A 157 -4.73 13.63 1.59
N ALA A 158 -4.12 14.79 1.82
CA ALA A 158 -4.59 16.05 1.25
C ALA A 158 -4.45 16.11 -0.28
N GLU A 159 -3.41 15.48 -0.83
CA GLU A 159 -3.03 15.59 -2.23
C GLU A 159 -3.49 14.42 -3.10
N SER A 160 -4.12 13.42 -2.49
CA SER A 160 -4.58 12.21 -3.18
C SER A 160 -6.10 12.21 -3.35
N VAL A 161 -6.56 11.28 -4.19
CA VAL A 161 -8.01 11.03 -4.37
C VAL A 161 -8.30 9.57 -4.04
N PRO A 162 -9.54 9.23 -3.63
CA PRO A 162 -9.92 7.83 -3.41
C PRO A 162 -9.68 6.99 -4.67
N PHE A 163 -9.24 5.76 -4.46
CA PHE A 163 -8.96 4.83 -5.56
C PHE A 163 -10.14 4.71 -6.53
N GLN A 164 -11.36 4.60 -6.00
CA GLN A 164 -12.56 4.45 -6.81
C GLN A 164 -12.78 5.64 -7.75
N GLU A 165 -12.47 6.84 -7.29
CA GLU A 165 -12.56 8.05 -8.14
C GLU A 165 -11.45 8.08 -9.17
N TYR A 166 -10.24 7.71 -8.77
CA TYR A 166 -9.11 7.70 -9.67
C TYR A 166 -9.32 6.77 -10.87
N VAL A 167 -9.80 5.55 -10.61
CA VAL A 167 -10.00 4.57 -11.69
C VAL A 167 -11.14 4.96 -12.62
N LYS A 168 -12.13 5.70 -12.17
CA LYS A 168 -13.18 6.23 -13.05
C LYS A 168 -12.62 7.17 -14.10
N GLY A 169 -11.59 7.95 -13.74
CA GLY A 169 -10.90 8.84 -14.67
C GLY A 169 -9.98 8.15 -15.68
N LEU A 170 -9.72 6.85 -15.49
CA LEU A 170 -8.90 6.06 -16.41
C LEU A 170 -9.73 5.37 -17.50
N VAL A 171 -11.05 5.37 -17.38
CA VAL A 171 -11.95 4.72 -18.33
C VAL A 171 -12.33 5.72 -19.42
N ASP A 172 -11.86 5.46 -20.65
CA ASP A 172 -12.22 6.22 -21.87
C ASP A 172 -12.99 5.35 -22.84
#